data_5e0465fa74b44ab7cdcce40715fc1cea
#
_entry.id   5e0465fa74b44ab7cdcce40715fc1cea
#
_cell.length_a   1.000
_cell.length_b   1.000
_cell.length_c   1.000
_cell.angle_alpha   90.00
_cell.angle_beta   90.00
_cell.angle_gamma   90.00
#
_symmetry.space_group_name_H-M   'P 1'
#
loop_
_entity.id
_entity.type
_entity.pdbx_description
1 polymer ?
#
loop_
_entity_poly.entity_id
_entity_poly.type
_entity_poly.pdbx_seq_one_letter_code
_entity_poly.pdbx_strand_id
1 'polypeptide(L)'
;MILKYDVIVIGGGHAGCEAACTSANMGAKTCLVTMDMNKIAQMSCNPAIGGIAKGQIVREIDALGGQMGLVTDATSIQFRMLNVGKGPAVWSPRAQCDRGKFIWEWRRHLDETENLEIWQDQADELIVEDGKAIGVRTIWGAEIYAKCVIVTAGTFLNGLMHIGRKMVAGGRIAEPAVPHFTESIARHGVVSARMKTGTPVRIDKRSVHFEDLEIQPGESRPYQFSYMNQCGALKQLPCWTVNTNEEVHEILKSGLEDSPLYNGQIQSIGPRYCPSIETKLVTFPEREKHPLFLEPEGEDTNEMYLNGFSSSLPMDVQIEALKKMPAFRDVKVYRPGYAIEYDFFDPTQLNHSLESKIISNLFMAGQVNGTTGYEEAGGQGTIAGINAALKAGTDNDSSYNPFVLHRDEAYIGVLIDDLVTKGVDEPYRMFTSRAEYRILLRQDDADARLTEKAYELGLAKRERYDWWKEKKQHIEEIESFCQNFAIKPKLINSALEALGTTPLQFGCKLVDLVNRPQLNLANLSEIIPQLKEVLNRPVNRKEEIAEAAEIRMKYKGYIEREKIVAEKMHRLENIKIKGHFNYEELQGLSTECRQKLMKIQPETLAQASRIPGVSPSDINVLLVLMGR
;
A
#
# COMPACT_ATOMS: atom_id res chain seq x y z
N MET A 1 25.38 -5.28 27.79
CA MET A 1 24.17 -6.11 27.95
C MET A 1 23.93 -6.77 26.62
N ILE A 2 23.90 -8.08 26.57
CA ILE A 2 23.66 -8.84 25.32
C ILE A 2 22.19 -9.22 25.32
N LEU A 3 21.42 -8.65 24.38
CA LEU A 3 20.02 -9.01 24.15
C LEU A 3 19.94 -9.98 22.96
N LYS A 4 19.14 -11.03 23.06
CA LYS A 4 19.00 -12.03 22.00
C LYS A 4 17.53 -12.24 21.63
N TYR A 5 17.24 -12.13 20.34
CA TYR A 5 15.92 -12.29 19.74
C TYR A 5 15.97 -13.27 18.56
N ASP A 6 14.82 -13.63 18.02
CA ASP A 6 14.74 -14.32 16.74
C ASP A 6 14.75 -13.31 15.59
N VAL A 7 14.02 -12.19 15.75
CA VAL A 7 13.90 -11.12 14.74
C VAL A 7 14.14 -9.75 15.40
N ILE A 8 14.95 -8.91 14.75
CA ILE A 8 15.04 -7.48 15.03
C ILE A 8 14.40 -6.70 13.88
N VAL A 9 13.55 -5.74 14.21
CA VAL A 9 12.99 -4.78 13.25
C VAL A 9 13.52 -3.39 13.56
N ILE A 10 14.13 -2.72 12.58
CA ILE A 10 14.73 -1.39 12.74
C ILE A 10 13.81 -0.35 12.10
N GLY A 11 13.23 0.53 12.91
CA GLY A 11 12.34 1.61 12.51
C GLY A 11 10.86 1.32 12.80
N GLY A 12 10.24 2.18 13.62
CA GLY A 12 8.83 2.08 14.04
C GLY A 12 7.84 2.77 13.08
N GLY A 13 8.11 2.79 11.76
CA GLY A 13 7.15 3.24 10.74
C GLY A 13 6.13 2.15 10.38
N HIS A 14 5.27 2.42 9.37
CA HIS A 14 4.22 1.47 8.96
C HIS A 14 4.76 0.08 8.60
N ALA A 15 5.89 0.01 7.87
CA ALA A 15 6.53 -1.26 7.54
C ALA A 15 7.04 -1.97 8.79
N GLY A 16 7.69 -1.23 9.70
CA GLY A 16 8.26 -1.81 10.91
C GLY A 16 7.20 -2.30 11.90
N CYS A 17 6.11 -1.57 12.05
CA CYS A 17 4.99 -1.98 12.89
C CYS A 17 4.35 -3.27 12.39
N GLU A 18 4.07 -3.36 11.08
CA GLU A 18 3.54 -4.60 10.50
C GLU A 18 4.54 -5.75 10.59
N ALA A 19 5.82 -5.52 10.27
CA ALA A 19 6.86 -6.56 10.35
C ALA A 19 7.02 -7.09 11.78
N ALA A 20 7.03 -6.21 12.78
CA ALA A 20 7.18 -6.58 14.17
C ALA A 20 5.98 -7.39 14.70
N CYS A 21 4.75 -6.90 14.48
CA CYS A 21 3.53 -7.63 14.87
C CYS A 21 3.44 -8.98 14.15
N THR A 22 3.74 -9.01 12.86
CA THR A 22 3.69 -10.24 12.05
C THR A 22 4.68 -11.28 12.56
N SER A 23 5.94 -10.91 12.74
CA SER A 23 6.97 -11.85 13.24
C SER A 23 6.61 -12.36 14.63
N ALA A 24 6.18 -11.49 15.53
CA ALA A 24 5.82 -11.85 16.90
C ALA A 24 4.55 -12.74 16.95
N ASN A 25 3.53 -12.44 16.15
CA ASN A 25 2.31 -13.25 16.06
C ASN A 25 2.55 -14.65 15.49
N MET A 26 3.62 -14.85 14.70
CA MET A 26 4.09 -16.16 14.25
C MET A 26 4.95 -16.88 15.29
N GLY A 27 5.11 -16.33 16.50
CA GLY A 27 5.84 -16.93 17.63
C GLY A 27 7.32 -16.59 17.70
N ALA A 28 7.86 -15.75 16.81
CA ALA A 28 9.26 -15.32 16.89
C ALA A 28 9.44 -14.28 18.00
N LYS A 29 10.44 -14.46 18.86
CA LYS A 29 10.84 -13.44 19.84
C LYS A 29 11.39 -12.23 19.09
N THR A 30 10.65 -11.12 19.09
CA THR A 30 10.88 -9.97 18.22
C THR A 30 11.23 -8.71 19.03
N CYS A 31 12.19 -7.94 18.54
CA CYS A 31 12.53 -6.62 19.07
C CYS A 31 12.32 -5.55 18.00
N LEU A 32 11.49 -4.55 18.30
CA LEU A 32 11.34 -3.34 17.48
C LEU A 32 12.25 -2.24 18.03
N VAL A 33 13.27 -1.87 17.26
CA VAL A 33 14.16 -0.75 17.60
C VAL A 33 13.65 0.53 16.94
N THR A 34 13.32 1.55 17.72
CA THR A 34 12.80 2.83 17.21
C THR A 34 13.40 4.02 17.97
N MET A 35 13.63 5.12 17.27
CA MET A 35 14.22 6.33 17.89
C MET A 35 13.26 7.03 18.85
N ASP A 36 11.96 6.99 18.57
CA ASP A 36 10.94 7.65 19.37
C ASP A 36 9.64 6.82 19.45
N MET A 37 9.37 6.28 20.63
CA MET A 37 8.18 5.49 20.90
C MET A 37 6.88 6.29 20.83
N ASN A 38 6.92 7.63 20.87
CA ASN A 38 5.75 8.51 20.76
C ASN A 38 5.41 8.87 19.30
N LYS A 39 6.20 8.39 18.33
CA LYS A 39 6.03 8.67 16.90
C LYS A 39 5.90 7.41 16.04
N ILE A 40 5.54 6.31 16.68
CA ILE A 40 5.30 5.03 16.02
C ILE A 40 4.21 5.19 14.96
N ALA A 41 4.46 4.65 13.77
CA ALA A 41 3.58 4.71 12.60
C ALA A 41 3.03 6.11 12.27
N GLN A 42 3.77 7.17 12.64
CA GLN A 42 3.33 8.54 12.40
C GLN A 42 3.11 8.81 10.92
N MET A 43 1.92 9.31 10.58
CA MET A 43 1.57 9.75 9.23
C MET A 43 2.32 11.05 8.90
N SER A 44 3.45 10.94 8.22
CA SER A 44 4.34 12.08 7.92
C SER A 44 3.81 12.95 6.78
N CYS A 45 2.99 12.38 5.89
CA CYS A 45 2.35 13.06 4.78
C CYS A 45 0.86 13.23 5.08
N ASN A 46 -0.04 12.79 4.20
CA ASN A 46 -1.48 12.90 4.42
C ASN A 46 -1.97 12.00 5.57
N PRO A 47 -2.93 12.45 6.40
CA PRO A 47 -3.48 11.64 7.49
C PRO A 47 -4.58 10.69 6.97
N ALA A 48 -4.25 9.85 6.00
CA ALA A 48 -5.20 8.94 5.37
C ALA A 48 -4.56 7.60 5.01
N ILE A 49 -5.34 6.53 5.12
CA ILE A 49 -5.00 5.18 4.72
C ILE A 49 -5.92 4.73 3.58
N GLY A 50 -5.37 4.00 2.62
CA GLY A 50 -6.10 3.50 1.46
C GLY A 50 -6.08 4.47 0.28
N GLY A 51 -7.08 4.33 -0.59
CA GLY A 51 -7.12 5.00 -1.89
C GLY A 51 -6.88 4.03 -3.04
N ILE A 52 -6.79 4.55 -4.27
CA ILE A 52 -6.73 3.76 -5.50
C ILE A 52 -5.57 2.76 -5.45
N ALA A 53 -5.88 1.47 -5.58
CA ALA A 53 -5.01 0.30 -5.40
C ALA A 53 -4.47 0.08 -3.98
N LYS A 54 -4.39 1.13 -3.17
CA LYS A 54 -3.83 1.09 -1.83
C LYS A 54 -4.81 0.50 -0.82
N GLY A 55 -6.10 0.81 -0.96
CA GLY A 55 -7.15 0.20 -0.16
C GLY A 55 -7.19 -1.32 -0.30
N GLN A 56 -6.89 -1.85 -1.49
CA GLN A 56 -6.74 -3.29 -1.73
C GLN A 56 -5.58 -3.86 -0.90
N ILE A 57 -4.42 -3.20 -0.89
CA ILE A 57 -3.26 -3.62 -0.08
C ILE A 57 -3.62 -3.68 1.40
N VAL A 58 -4.34 -2.69 1.94
CA VAL A 58 -4.75 -2.70 3.36
C VAL A 58 -5.68 -3.89 3.65
N ARG A 59 -6.62 -4.19 2.75
CA ARG A 59 -7.50 -5.37 2.88
C ARG A 59 -6.71 -6.68 2.81
N GLU A 60 -5.64 -6.73 2.00
CA GLU A 60 -4.74 -7.89 1.90
C GLU A 60 -3.87 -8.04 3.17
N ILE A 61 -3.33 -6.94 3.71
CA ILE A 61 -2.63 -6.93 5.00
C ILE A 61 -3.55 -7.47 6.10
N ASP A 62 -4.78 -6.97 6.17
CA ASP A 62 -5.76 -7.44 7.15
C ASP A 62 -6.11 -8.92 6.97
N ALA A 63 -6.35 -9.37 5.74
CA ALA A 63 -6.63 -10.77 5.43
C ALA A 63 -5.52 -11.73 5.87
N LEU A 64 -4.27 -11.27 5.80
CA LEU A 64 -3.09 -12.00 6.31
C LEU A 64 -2.99 -11.97 7.84
N GLY A 65 -3.72 -11.09 8.54
CA GLY A 65 -3.65 -10.95 9.99
C GLY A 65 -2.85 -9.75 10.49
N GLY A 66 -2.48 -8.81 9.56
CA GLY A 66 -1.83 -7.55 9.90
C GLY A 66 -2.76 -6.57 10.64
N GLN A 67 -2.21 -5.48 11.13
CA GLN A 67 -2.86 -4.58 12.08
C GLN A 67 -3.34 -3.27 11.46
N MET A 68 -2.81 -2.86 10.29
CA MET A 68 -3.11 -1.56 9.67
C MET A 68 -4.61 -1.33 9.46
N GLY A 69 -5.35 -2.36 9.04
CA GLY A 69 -6.81 -2.28 8.87
C GLY A 69 -7.53 -2.01 10.18
N LEU A 70 -7.17 -2.73 11.25
CA LEU A 70 -7.73 -2.57 12.60
C LEU A 70 -7.50 -1.16 13.15
N VAL A 71 -6.25 -0.70 13.10
CA VAL A 71 -5.85 0.63 13.58
C VAL A 71 -6.53 1.74 12.77
N THR A 72 -6.64 1.56 11.45
CA THR A 72 -7.32 2.51 10.58
C THR A 72 -8.79 2.65 10.96
N ASP A 73 -9.48 1.54 11.15
CA ASP A 73 -10.91 1.56 11.53
C ASP A 73 -11.14 2.22 12.89
N ALA A 74 -10.28 1.94 13.88
CA ALA A 74 -10.36 2.52 15.21
C ALA A 74 -10.14 4.04 15.25
N THR A 75 -9.44 4.59 14.25
CA THR A 75 -9.01 6.00 14.23
C THR A 75 -9.57 6.80 13.06
N SER A 76 -10.44 6.19 12.25
CA SER A 76 -11.07 6.85 11.11
C SER A 76 -11.97 8.00 11.54
N ILE A 77 -11.85 9.14 10.83
CA ILE A 77 -12.69 10.33 10.97
C ILE A 77 -13.49 10.63 9.71
N GLN A 78 -13.16 9.99 8.58
CA GLN A 78 -13.95 10.00 7.36
C GLN A 78 -13.68 8.74 6.56
N PHE A 79 -14.68 8.18 5.91
CA PHE A 79 -14.56 7.05 5.00
C PHE A 79 -15.19 7.36 3.64
N ARG A 80 -14.54 6.87 2.56
CA ARG A 80 -15.05 6.91 1.19
C ARG A 80 -14.61 5.69 0.40
N MET A 81 -15.51 5.16 -0.44
CA MET A 81 -15.17 4.17 -1.46
C MET A 81 -14.87 4.90 -2.78
N LEU A 82 -13.64 4.81 -3.25
CA LEU A 82 -13.23 5.44 -4.51
C LEU A 82 -13.51 4.53 -5.71
N ASN A 83 -13.68 5.12 -6.88
CA ASN A 83 -13.91 4.42 -8.16
C ASN A 83 -15.21 3.60 -8.23
N VAL A 84 -16.22 3.89 -7.42
CA VAL A 84 -17.48 3.14 -7.41
C VAL A 84 -18.10 3.06 -8.82
N GLY A 85 -18.10 4.15 -9.58
CA GLY A 85 -18.62 4.20 -10.94
C GLY A 85 -17.80 3.43 -11.99
N LYS A 86 -16.60 2.91 -11.63
CA LYS A 86 -15.74 2.16 -12.55
C LYS A 86 -15.83 0.63 -12.38
N GLY A 87 -16.66 0.18 -11.46
CA GLY A 87 -16.89 -1.23 -11.17
C GLY A 87 -15.96 -1.83 -10.11
N PRO A 88 -16.34 -3.00 -9.54
CA PRO A 88 -15.75 -3.58 -8.34
C PRO A 88 -14.29 -4.00 -8.49
N ALA A 89 -13.81 -4.25 -9.70
CA ALA A 89 -12.40 -4.56 -9.96
C ALA A 89 -11.42 -3.47 -9.49
N VAL A 90 -11.90 -2.23 -9.33
CA VAL A 90 -11.08 -1.06 -8.97
C VAL A 90 -11.66 -0.26 -7.81
N TRP A 91 -12.70 -0.76 -7.14
CA TRP A 91 -13.19 -0.15 -5.91
C TRP A 91 -12.08 -0.11 -4.87
N SER A 92 -11.88 1.04 -4.28
CA SER A 92 -10.73 1.29 -3.43
C SER A 92 -11.15 2.05 -2.18
N PRO A 93 -11.19 1.41 -1.01
CA PRO A 93 -11.53 2.07 0.24
C PRO A 93 -10.44 3.07 0.64
N ARG A 94 -10.87 4.22 1.18
CA ARG A 94 -10.00 5.25 1.75
C ARG A 94 -10.60 5.80 3.03
N ALA A 95 -9.83 5.84 4.09
CA ALA A 95 -10.17 6.48 5.35
C ALA A 95 -9.25 7.65 5.64
N GLN A 96 -9.83 8.79 6.03
CA GLN A 96 -9.13 9.84 6.74
C GLN A 96 -9.04 9.44 8.20
N CYS A 97 -7.86 9.57 8.80
CA CYS A 97 -7.61 9.16 10.17
C CYS A 97 -7.28 10.35 11.07
N ASP A 98 -7.60 10.23 12.35
CA ASP A 98 -7.04 11.08 13.39
C ASP A 98 -5.58 10.67 13.62
N ARG A 99 -4.65 11.53 13.19
CA ARG A 99 -3.20 11.26 13.22
C ARG A 99 -2.68 11.00 14.63
N GLY A 100 -3.20 11.72 15.63
CA GLY A 100 -2.81 11.54 17.03
C GLY A 100 -3.28 10.20 17.57
N LYS A 101 -4.57 9.88 17.38
CA LYS A 101 -5.14 8.61 17.80
C LYS A 101 -4.50 7.42 17.07
N PHE A 102 -4.13 7.58 15.79
CA PHE A 102 -3.48 6.55 14.99
C PHE A 102 -2.13 6.12 15.58
N ILE A 103 -1.31 7.07 16.06
CA ILE A 103 -0.04 6.78 16.73
C ILE A 103 -0.28 5.98 18.02
N TRP A 104 -1.24 6.41 18.85
CA TRP A 104 -1.54 5.74 20.11
C TRP A 104 -2.17 4.37 19.91
N GLU A 105 -3.02 4.21 18.93
CA GLU A 105 -3.65 2.92 18.61
C GLU A 105 -2.60 1.91 18.12
N TRP A 106 -1.68 2.33 17.23
CA TRP A 106 -0.54 1.49 16.85
C TRP A 106 0.32 1.10 18.05
N ARG A 107 0.60 2.07 18.92
CA ARG A 107 1.38 1.81 20.13
C ARG A 107 0.68 0.77 21.02
N ARG A 108 -0.64 0.88 21.19
CA ARG A 108 -1.44 -0.10 21.94
C ARG A 108 -1.33 -1.50 21.33
N HIS A 109 -1.49 -1.61 20.02
CA HIS A 109 -1.37 -2.89 19.32
C HIS A 109 0.02 -3.52 19.51
N LEU A 110 1.09 -2.73 19.43
CA LEU A 110 2.45 -3.22 19.67
C LEU A 110 2.66 -3.68 21.12
N ASP A 111 2.18 -2.91 22.09
CA ASP A 111 2.31 -3.23 23.52
C ASP A 111 1.48 -4.47 23.92
N GLU A 112 0.36 -4.73 23.24
CA GLU A 112 -0.50 -5.90 23.46
C GLU A 112 -0.04 -7.16 22.67
N THR A 113 0.93 -7.03 21.75
CA THR A 113 1.40 -8.16 20.94
C THR A 113 2.37 -9.03 21.75
N GLU A 114 2.01 -10.28 21.95
CA GLU A 114 2.89 -11.27 22.60
C GLU A 114 4.18 -11.46 21.81
N ASN A 115 5.28 -11.81 22.50
CA ASN A 115 6.62 -12.01 21.93
C ASN A 115 7.26 -10.76 21.31
N LEU A 116 6.70 -9.56 21.50
CA LEU A 116 7.22 -8.30 20.99
C LEU A 116 7.74 -7.42 22.11
N GLU A 117 8.99 -7.00 22.00
CA GLU A 117 9.60 -6.00 22.87
C GLU A 117 9.96 -4.76 22.03
N ILE A 118 9.84 -3.57 22.63
CA ILE A 118 10.23 -2.30 21.98
C ILE A 118 11.48 -1.78 22.69
N TRP A 119 12.50 -1.44 21.89
CA TRP A 119 13.73 -0.80 22.36
C TRP A 119 13.83 0.60 21.76
N GLN A 120 13.82 1.62 22.61
CA GLN A 120 13.97 3.00 22.16
C GLN A 120 15.43 3.39 22.06
N ASP A 121 15.96 3.37 20.84
CA ASP A 121 17.31 3.81 20.52
C ASP A 121 17.45 4.01 19.00
N GLN A 122 18.54 4.63 18.57
CA GLN A 122 18.91 4.74 17.16
C GLN A 122 19.84 3.60 16.77
N ALA A 123 19.45 2.81 15.77
CA ALA A 123 20.35 1.85 15.12
C ALA A 123 21.44 2.62 14.34
N ASP A 124 22.69 2.29 14.57
CA ASP A 124 23.86 2.97 13.99
C ASP A 124 24.68 2.07 13.07
N GLU A 125 24.78 0.77 13.37
CA GLU A 125 25.56 -0.19 12.59
C GLU A 125 24.86 -1.56 12.53
N LEU A 126 24.84 -2.16 11.34
CA LEU A 126 24.45 -3.56 11.14
C LEU A 126 25.63 -4.46 11.52
N ILE A 127 25.38 -5.46 12.38
CA ILE A 127 26.39 -6.46 12.72
C ILE A 127 26.27 -7.62 11.74
N VAL A 128 27.38 -7.89 11.02
CA VAL A 128 27.46 -8.96 10.00
C VAL A 128 28.64 -9.86 10.33
N GLU A 129 28.40 -11.18 10.39
CA GLU A 129 29.44 -12.21 10.51
C GLU A 129 29.25 -13.26 9.40
N ASP A 130 30.31 -13.65 8.76
CA ASP A 130 30.33 -14.65 7.68
C ASP A 130 29.24 -14.43 6.60
N GLY A 131 29.02 -13.14 6.21
CA GLY A 131 28.01 -12.75 5.22
C GLY A 131 26.56 -12.84 5.70
N LYS A 132 26.33 -13.01 7.00
CA LYS A 132 24.99 -13.05 7.61
C LYS A 132 24.78 -11.89 8.56
N ALA A 133 23.63 -11.24 8.48
CA ALA A 133 23.19 -10.29 9.49
C ALA A 133 22.85 -11.05 10.78
N ILE A 134 23.46 -10.63 11.89
CA ILE A 134 23.32 -11.28 13.20
C ILE A 134 22.87 -10.31 14.29
N GLY A 135 22.67 -9.04 13.98
CA GLY A 135 22.25 -8.05 14.95
C GLY A 135 22.47 -6.61 14.52
N VAL A 136 22.32 -5.72 15.46
CA VAL A 136 22.48 -4.27 15.30
C VAL A 136 23.20 -3.68 16.50
N ARG A 137 24.08 -2.70 16.26
CA ARG A 137 24.65 -1.82 17.29
C ARG A 137 23.91 -0.49 17.26
N THR A 138 23.53 -0.01 18.44
CA THR A 138 22.86 1.29 18.58
C THR A 138 23.87 2.41 18.83
N ILE A 139 23.42 3.66 18.71
CA ILE A 139 24.27 4.85 18.93
C ILE A 139 24.82 4.93 20.35
N TRP A 140 24.11 4.37 21.32
CA TRP A 140 24.57 4.27 22.73
C TRP A 140 25.46 3.06 22.98
N GLY A 141 25.79 2.28 21.93
CA GLY A 141 26.67 1.12 22.02
C GLY A 141 26.01 -0.16 22.54
N ALA A 142 24.68 -0.22 22.60
CA ALA A 142 23.98 -1.47 22.88
C ALA A 142 24.09 -2.39 21.66
N GLU A 143 24.46 -3.65 21.89
CA GLU A 143 24.46 -4.69 20.86
C GLU A 143 23.26 -5.59 21.08
N ILE A 144 22.40 -5.68 20.06
CA ILE A 144 21.18 -6.48 20.04
C ILE A 144 21.37 -7.54 18.96
N TYR A 145 21.34 -8.80 19.34
CA TYR A 145 21.56 -9.93 18.43
C TYR A 145 20.28 -10.63 18.07
N ALA A 146 20.16 -11.08 16.83
CA ALA A 146 19.05 -11.89 16.36
C ALA A 146 19.45 -12.82 15.20
N LYS A 147 18.60 -13.80 14.91
CA LYS A 147 18.76 -14.67 13.75
C LYS A 147 18.46 -13.94 12.43
N CYS A 148 17.53 -12.99 12.44
CA CYS A 148 17.17 -12.17 11.27
C CYS A 148 17.02 -10.70 11.65
N VAL A 149 17.34 -9.80 10.70
CA VAL A 149 17.23 -8.35 10.85
C VAL A 149 16.37 -7.80 9.70
N ILE A 150 15.38 -6.96 10.03
CA ILE A 150 14.51 -6.28 9.05
C ILE A 150 14.75 -4.77 9.14
N VAL A 151 15.15 -4.15 8.03
CA VAL A 151 15.39 -2.70 7.94
C VAL A 151 14.18 -2.00 7.35
N THR A 152 13.60 -1.05 8.11
CA THR A 152 12.41 -0.27 7.73
C THR A 152 12.56 1.22 8.05
N ALA A 153 13.73 1.79 7.76
CA ALA A 153 14.17 3.09 8.26
C ALA A 153 13.51 4.32 7.60
N GLY A 154 12.57 4.15 6.66
CA GLY A 154 11.81 5.24 6.07
C GLY A 154 12.68 6.29 5.37
N THR A 155 12.55 7.57 5.76
CA THR A 155 13.29 8.72 5.22
C THR A 155 14.48 9.14 6.10
N PHE A 156 14.88 8.31 7.06
CA PHE A 156 15.84 8.71 8.08
C PHE A 156 17.31 8.47 7.69
N LEU A 157 17.57 7.49 6.79
CA LEU A 157 18.93 7.19 6.35
C LEU A 157 19.50 8.35 5.54
N ASN A 158 20.52 9.03 6.09
CA ASN A 158 21.09 10.24 5.53
C ASN A 158 20.05 11.29 5.13
N GLY A 159 18.97 11.40 5.91
CA GLY A 159 17.86 12.30 5.65
C GLY A 159 18.31 13.76 5.61
N LEU A 160 17.91 14.48 4.56
CA LEU A 160 18.25 15.89 4.34
C LEU A 160 17.02 16.66 3.87
N MET A 161 16.53 17.56 4.70
CA MET A 161 15.36 18.41 4.41
C MET A 161 15.77 19.69 3.71
N HIS A 162 14.94 20.16 2.77
CA HIS A 162 15.16 21.36 1.98
C HIS A 162 13.95 22.29 2.02
N ILE A 163 14.21 23.57 2.32
CA ILE A 163 13.24 24.68 2.19
C ILE A 163 13.99 25.86 1.54
N GLY A 164 13.68 26.18 0.30
CA GLY A 164 14.48 27.10 -0.47
C GLY A 164 15.94 26.65 -0.50
N ARG A 165 16.88 27.58 -0.31
CA ARG A 165 18.30 27.28 -0.29
C ARG A 165 18.81 26.65 1.03
N LYS A 166 17.95 26.55 2.07
CA LYS A 166 18.34 25.99 3.37
C LYS A 166 18.21 24.48 3.38
N MET A 167 19.23 23.84 3.96
CA MET A 167 19.29 22.39 4.15
C MET A 167 19.49 22.07 5.63
N VAL A 168 18.73 21.09 6.13
CA VAL A 168 18.81 20.64 7.53
C VAL A 168 18.80 19.12 7.54
N ALA A 169 19.82 18.51 8.16
CA ALA A 169 19.84 17.06 8.35
C ALA A 169 18.69 16.63 9.27
N GLY A 170 17.94 15.64 8.85
CA GLY A 170 16.81 15.09 9.58
C GLY A 170 15.94 14.18 8.72
N GLY A 171 15.30 13.20 9.32
CA GLY A 171 14.36 12.30 8.64
C GLY A 171 12.96 12.90 8.49
N ARG A 172 12.57 13.76 9.42
CA ARG A 172 11.36 14.61 9.42
C ARG A 172 11.68 15.91 10.16
N ILE A 173 10.79 16.91 10.06
CA ILE A 173 10.96 18.17 10.78
C ILE A 173 11.07 17.89 12.30
N ALA A 174 12.11 18.44 12.92
CA ALA A 174 12.47 18.26 14.33
C ALA A 174 12.83 16.79 14.73
N GLU A 175 13.20 15.94 13.78
CA GLU A 175 13.70 14.59 14.06
C GLU A 175 15.04 14.35 13.37
N PRO A 176 16.03 13.76 14.06
CA PRO A 176 17.39 13.61 13.53
C PRO A 176 17.45 12.65 12.34
N ALA A 177 18.49 12.79 11.53
CA ALA A 177 18.87 11.80 10.51
C ALA A 177 19.72 10.69 11.13
N VAL A 178 19.80 9.55 10.44
CA VAL A 178 20.68 8.41 10.77
C VAL A 178 21.82 8.37 9.75
N PRO A 179 23.02 8.87 10.09
CA PRO A 179 24.07 9.10 9.08
C PRO A 179 24.91 7.85 8.74
N HIS A 180 25.13 6.90 9.67
CA HIS A 180 26.13 5.85 9.48
C HIS A 180 25.56 4.51 9.04
N PHE A 181 24.28 4.27 9.24
CA PHE A 181 23.66 2.96 9.04
C PHE A 181 23.74 2.49 7.59
N THR A 182 23.53 3.38 6.61
CA THR A 182 23.66 3.04 5.17
C THR A 182 25.06 2.54 4.85
N GLU A 183 26.10 3.21 5.36
CA GLU A 183 27.49 2.85 5.12
C GLU A 183 27.83 1.48 5.72
N SER A 184 27.23 1.15 6.86
CA SER A 184 27.44 -0.14 7.52
C SER A 184 26.93 -1.32 6.66
N ILE A 185 25.85 -1.11 5.92
CA ILE A 185 25.30 -2.08 4.96
C ILE A 185 26.09 -2.08 3.65
N ALA A 186 26.45 -0.89 3.12
CA ALA A 186 27.13 -0.73 1.85
C ALA A 186 28.55 -1.34 1.86
N ARG A 187 29.24 -1.38 3.00
CA ARG A 187 30.54 -2.06 3.18
C ARG A 187 30.51 -3.53 2.76
N HIS A 188 29.35 -4.17 2.78
CA HIS A 188 29.15 -5.57 2.40
C HIS A 188 28.71 -5.74 0.94
N GLY A 189 28.76 -4.67 0.13
CA GLY A 189 28.47 -4.71 -1.29
C GLY A 189 27.03 -4.41 -1.68
N VAL A 190 26.17 -4.02 -0.73
CA VAL A 190 24.80 -3.60 -1.04
C VAL A 190 24.82 -2.18 -1.62
N VAL A 191 24.20 -2.00 -2.77
CA VAL A 191 24.15 -0.71 -3.49
C VAL A 191 23.00 0.14 -2.94
N SER A 192 23.31 1.38 -2.60
CA SER A 192 22.34 2.41 -2.20
C SER A 192 22.35 3.57 -3.19
N ALA A 193 21.25 4.30 -3.23
CA ALA A 193 21.12 5.54 -3.99
C ALA A 193 20.20 6.51 -3.23
N ARG A 194 19.95 7.69 -3.80
CA ARG A 194 19.10 8.70 -3.15
C ARG A 194 17.77 8.88 -3.86
N MET A 195 16.72 9.02 -3.08
CA MET A 195 15.39 9.41 -3.54
C MET A 195 14.90 10.66 -2.81
N LYS A 196 13.89 11.29 -3.39
CA LYS A 196 13.28 12.51 -2.84
C LYS A 196 11.78 12.31 -2.70
N THR A 197 11.23 12.82 -1.61
CA THR A 197 9.79 13.04 -1.44
C THR A 197 9.55 14.42 -0.83
N GLY A 198 8.29 14.76 -0.49
CA GLY A 198 7.98 16.04 0.12
C GLY A 198 6.65 16.01 0.84
N THR A 199 6.39 17.06 1.62
CA THR A 199 5.16 17.25 2.36
C THR A 199 4.67 18.69 2.21
N PRO A 200 3.35 18.96 2.22
CA PRO A 200 2.81 20.31 2.19
C PRO A 200 2.80 20.99 3.56
N VAL A 201 2.43 22.26 3.54
CA VAL A 201 2.20 23.08 4.73
C VAL A 201 1.14 22.46 5.66
N ARG A 202 1.21 22.81 6.94
CA ARG A 202 0.14 22.58 7.91
C ARG A 202 -0.46 23.91 8.32
N ILE A 203 -1.78 24.03 8.20
CA ILE A 203 -2.56 25.26 8.38
C ILE A 203 -3.34 25.20 9.68
N ASP A 204 -3.43 26.35 10.38
CA ASP A 204 -4.31 26.51 11.54
C ASP A 204 -5.76 26.69 11.07
N LYS A 205 -6.63 25.75 11.39
CA LYS A 205 -8.06 25.74 11.08
C LYS A 205 -8.76 27.06 11.44
N ARG A 206 -8.35 27.71 12.53
CA ARG A 206 -8.95 28.96 13.03
C ARG A 206 -8.68 30.16 12.13
N SER A 207 -7.74 30.04 11.19
CA SER A 207 -7.38 31.07 10.21
C SER A 207 -7.94 30.80 8.81
N VAL A 208 -8.82 29.82 8.67
CA VAL A 208 -9.42 29.42 7.39
C VAL A 208 -10.82 29.98 7.28
N HIS A 209 -11.13 30.58 6.16
CA HIS A 209 -12.45 31.06 5.78
C HIS A 209 -13.21 29.96 5.04
N PHE A 210 -13.92 29.11 5.80
CA PHE A 210 -14.60 27.92 5.27
C PHE A 210 -15.76 28.24 4.32
N GLU A 211 -16.32 29.43 4.42
CA GLU A 211 -17.36 29.94 3.52
C GLU A 211 -16.91 30.04 2.05
N ASP A 212 -15.59 30.12 1.82
CA ASP A 212 -14.99 30.18 0.48
C ASP A 212 -14.56 28.79 -0.04
N LEU A 213 -14.92 27.71 0.64
CA LEU A 213 -14.52 26.33 0.33
C LEU A 213 -15.73 25.47 -0.01
N GLU A 214 -15.53 24.50 -0.89
CA GLU A 214 -16.51 23.48 -1.19
C GLU A 214 -16.33 22.26 -0.26
N ILE A 215 -17.41 21.85 0.41
CA ILE A 215 -17.41 20.73 1.36
C ILE A 215 -17.39 19.41 0.61
N GLN A 216 -16.50 18.50 1.03
CA GLN A 216 -16.49 17.09 0.65
C GLN A 216 -16.89 16.22 1.83
N PRO A 217 -18.14 15.77 1.90
CA PRO A 217 -18.61 14.88 2.97
C PRO A 217 -18.02 13.47 2.80
N GLY A 218 -18.00 12.72 3.91
CA GLY A 218 -17.81 11.27 3.88
C GLY A 218 -19.05 10.55 3.34
N GLU A 219 -18.95 9.24 3.18
CA GLU A 219 -20.07 8.40 2.77
C GLU A 219 -20.95 8.04 3.94
N SER A 220 -22.27 7.95 3.70
CA SER A 220 -23.25 7.57 4.72
C SER A 220 -23.19 6.08 5.07
N ARG A 221 -22.74 5.23 4.12
CA ARG A 221 -22.60 3.78 4.36
C ARG A 221 -21.34 3.51 5.16
N PRO A 222 -21.42 2.83 6.32
CA PRO A 222 -20.24 2.46 7.07
C PRO A 222 -19.47 1.35 6.35
N TYR A 223 -18.24 1.64 5.99
CA TYR A 223 -17.27 0.65 5.53
C TYR A 223 -16.12 0.58 6.53
N GLN A 224 -15.50 -0.59 6.61
CA GLN A 224 -14.32 -0.83 7.42
C GLN A 224 -13.29 -1.60 6.62
N PHE A 225 -12.02 -1.37 6.93
CA PHE A 225 -10.92 -2.12 6.31
C PHE A 225 -10.82 -3.54 6.87
N SER A 226 -10.87 -3.67 8.20
CA SER A 226 -10.69 -4.98 8.82
C SER A 226 -11.95 -5.83 8.72
N TYR A 227 -11.75 -7.11 8.40
CA TYR A 227 -12.79 -8.13 8.45
C TYR A 227 -13.21 -8.47 9.89
N MET A 228 -12.39 -8.12 10.89
CA MET A 228 -12.62 -8.45 12.30
C MET A 228 -13.43 -7.40 13.04
N ASN A 229 -13.47 -6.16 12.56
CA ASN A 229 -14.22 -5.10 13.22
C ASN A 229 -15.70 -5.17 12.90
N GLN A 230 -16.53 -4.77 13.86
CA GLN A 230 -17.96 -4.56 13.62
C GLN A 230 -18.19 -3.16 13.06
N CYS A 231 -19.03 -3.07 12.02
CA CYS A 231 -19.41 -1.79 11.44
C CYS A 231 -20.19 -0.94 12.45
N GLY A 232 -19.55 0.08 13.02
CA GLY A 232 -20.17 1.11 13.84
C GLY A 232 -20.49 2.37 13.03
N ALA A 233 -21.33 3.24 13.60
CA ALA A 233 -21.56 4.55 13.01
C ALA A 233 -20.29 5.42 13.19
N LEU A 234 -19.64 5.78 12.08
CA LEU A 234 -18.52 6.71 12.09
C LEU A 234 -19.03 8.15 12.07
N LYS A 235 -18.55 8.98 12.99
CA LYS A 235 -18.75 10.43 12.93
C LYS A 235 -17.87 10.99 11.80
N GLN A 236 -18.47 11.20 10.64
CA GLN A 236 -17.78 11.69 9.45
C GLN A 236 -17.41 13.17 9.60
N LEU A 237 -16.12 13.50 9.57
CA LEU A 237 -15.65 14.86 9.43
C LEU A 237 -15.47 15.18 7.93
N PRO A 238 -15.90 16.38 7.47
CA PRO A 238 -15.69 16.74 6.07
C PRO A 238 -14.25 17.08 5.77
N CYS A 239 -13.86 16.93 4.51
CA CYS A 239 -12.74 17.62 3.88
C CYS A 239 -13.28 18.76 3.03
N TRP A 240 -12.40 19.62 2.52
CA TRP A 240 -12.79 20.74 1.66
C TRP A 240 -11.93 20.80 0.42
N THR A 241 -12.48 21.29 -0.69
CA THR A 241 -11.73 21.58 -1.90
C THR A 241 -11.50 23.07 -2.05
N VAL A 242 -10.33 23.41 -2.58
CA VAL A 242 -9.94 24.75 -2.98
C VAL A 242 -9.06 24.66 -4.22
N ASN A 243 -9.08 25.69 -5.05
CA ASN A 243 -8.19 25.76 -6.21
C ASN A 243 -7.16 26.89 -6.04
N THR A 244 -5.97 26.67 -6.58
CA THR A 244 -5.04 27.76 -6.83
C THR A 244 -5.59 28.69 -7.91
N ASN A 245 -5.02 29.89 -8.06
CA ASN A 245 -5.34 30.88 -9.09
C ASN A 245 -4.05 31.45 -9.69
N GLU A 246 -4.16 32.34 -10.66
CA GLU A 246 -3.02 32.94 -11.36
C GLU A 246 -2.10 33.73 -10.41
N GLU A 247 -2.63 34.50 -9.46
CA GLU A 247 -1.82 35.24 -8.48
C GLU A 247 -0.98 34.29 -7.61
N VAL A 248 -1.56 33.16 -7.21
CA VAL A 248 -0.82 32.08 -6.51
C VAL A 248 0.31 31.57 -7.38
N HIS A 249 0.04 31.33 -8.67
CA HIS A 249 1.04 30.80 -9.61
C HIS A 249 2.18 31.80 -9.86
N GLU A 250 1.90 33.10 -9.95
CA GLU A 250 2.92 34.15 -10.13
C GLU A 250 3.89 34.17 -8.94
N ILE A 251 3.36 34.17 -7.71
CA ILE A 251 4.19 34.16 -6.50
C ILE A 251 5.02 32.87 -6.41
N LEU A 252 4.43 31.71 -6.67
CA LEU A 252 5.20 30.45 -6.64
C LEU A 252 6.29 30.44 -7.71
N LYS A 253 6.02 30.96 -8.92
CA LYS A 253 7.01 31.07 -9.99
C LYS A 253 8.16 32.01 -9.63
N SER A 254 7.91 33.11 -8.91
CA SER A 254 8.96 34.03 -8.47
C SER A 254 10.01 33.37 -7.53
N GLY A 255 9.63 32.29 -6.85
CA GLY A 255 10.52 31.54 -5.97
C GLY A 255 11.30 30.39 -6.64
N LEU A 256 11.09 30.13 -7.95
CA LEU A 256 11.68 28.95 -8.62
C LEU A 256 13.22 28.94 -8.65
N GLU A 257 13.86 30.11 -8.72
CA GLU A 257 15.32 30.23 -8.68
C GLU A 257 15.90 29.76 -7.34
N ASP A 258 15.12 29.84 -6.26
CA ASP A 258 15.48 29.38 -4.92
C ASP A 258 14.94 27.99 -4.60
N SER A 259 14.23 27.37 -5.54
CA SER A 259 13.73 26.00 -5.37
C SER A 259 14.88 24.99 -5.42
N PRO A 260 15.02 24.11 -4.42
CA PRO A 260 16.06 23.09 -4.42
C PRO A 260 15.91 22.09 -5.57
N LEU A 261 14.72 22.01 -6.17
CA LEU A 261 14.45 21.14 -7.34
C LEU A 261 15.01 21.73 -8.65
N TYR A 262 15.18 23.04 -8.73
CA TYR A 262 15.57 23.73 -9.96
C TYR A 262 16.92 24.45 -9.85
N ASN A 263 17.44 24.67 -8.64
CA ASN A 263 18.75 25.30 -8.41
C ASN A 263 19.93 24.30 -8.34
N GLY A 264 19.68 22.99 -8.56
CA GLY A 264 20.69 21.93 -8.56
C GLY A 264 21.04 21.35 -7.17
N GLN A 265 20.40 21.78 -6.08
CA GLN A 265 20.61 21.20 -4.75
C GLN A 265 20.12 19.74 -4.70
N ILE A 266 18.92 19.46 -5.20
CA ILE A 266 18.35 18.13 -5.29
C ILE A 266 18.62 17.57 -6.68
N GLN A 267 19.38 16.48 -6.73
CA GLN A 267 19.66 15.74 -7.97
C GLN A 267 18.88 14.43 -8.05
N SER A 268 18.32 13.98 -6.96
CA SER A 268 17.50 12.77 -6.89
C SER A 268 16.11 12.97 -7.51
N ILE A 269 15.54 11.87 -8.04
CA ILE A 269 14.25 11.90 -8.70
C ILE A 269 13.13 11.83 -7.64
N GLY A 270 12.14 12.71 -7.78
CA GLY A 270 10.95 12.74 -6.95
C GLY A 270 9.78 11.92 -7.52
N PRO A 271 8.72 11.69 -6.73
CA PRO A 271 7.59 10.88 -7.16
C PRO A 271 6.78 11.55 -8.28
N ARG A 272 6.60 10.85 -9.39
CA ARG A 272 5.85 11.32 -10.57
C ARG A 272 4.38 11.64 -10.28
N TYR A 273 3.75 10.87 -9.39
CA TYR A 273 2.31 10.95 -9.12
C TYR A 273 1.93 11.79 -7.90
N CYS A 274 2.90 12.39 -7.24
CA CYS A 274 2.68 13.39 -6.19
C CYS A 274 3.69 14.52 -6.36
N PRO A 275 3.66 15.23 -7.53
CA PRO A 275 4.58 16.31 -7.76
C PRO A 275 4.31 17.45 -6.79
N SER A 276 5.36 18.18 -6.44
CA SER A 276 5.21 19.45 -5.72
C SER A 276 4.41 20.47 -6.53
N ILE A 277 3.90 21.49 -5.89
CA ILE A 277 3.11 22.51 -6.58
C ILE A 277 3.96 23.24 -7.64
N GLU A 278 5.23 23.53 -7.34
CA GLU A 278 6.17 24.13 -8.29
C GLU A 278 6.42 23.23 -9.49
N THR A 279 6.49 21.90 -9.31
CA THR A 279 6.61 20.95 -10.42
C THR A 279 5.36 20.93 -11.30
N LYS A 280 4.15 21.05 -10.69
CA LYS A 280 2.91 21.15 -11.45
C LYS A 280 2.88 22.39 -12.35
N LEU A 281 3.37 23.54 -11.83
CA LEU A 281 3.41 24.80 -12.57
C LEU A 281 4.38 24.76 -13.76
N VAL A 282 5.51 24.06 -13.60
CA VAL A 282 6.49 23.89 -14.67
C VAL A 282 6.03 22.87 -15.71
N THR A 283 5.39 21.78 -15.28
CA THR A 283 4.95 20.70 -16.18
C THR A 283 3.66 21.03 -16.93
N PHE A 284 2.76 21.82 -16.32
CA PHE A 284 1.46 22.18 -16.86
C PHE A 284 1.24 23.70 -16.82
N PRO A 285 2.09 24.48 -17.52
CA PRO A 285 2.07 25.93 -17.44
C PRO A 285 0.77 26.57 -17.98
N GLU A 286 0.03 25.81 -18.81
CA GLU A 286 -1.24 26.23 -19.40
C GLU A 286 -2.43 26.15 -18.44
N ARG A 287 -2.27 25.51 -17.28
CA ARG A 287 -3.35 25.35 -16.31
C ARG A 287 -3.49 26.59 -15.44
N GLU A 288 -4.64 27.22 -15.49
CA GLU A 288 -4.99 28.41 -14.69
C GLU A 288 -5.19 28.07 -13.21
N LYS A 289 -5.51 26.80 -12.87
CA LYS A 289 -5.78 26.36 -11.50
C LYS A 289 -5.40 24.90 -11.27
N HIS A 290 -4.99 24.59 -10.05
CA HIS A 290 -4.75 23.23 -9.55
C HIS A 290 -5.65 22.94 -8.35
N PRO A 291 -6.36 21.81 -8.31
CA PRO A 291 -7.20 21.44 -7.18
C PRO A 291 -6.32 21.04 -5.98
N LEU A 292 -6.75 21.50 -4.82
CA LEU A 292 -6.18 21.18 -3.51
C LEU A 292 -7.28 20.66 -2.60
N PHE A 293 -6.89 19.87 -1.59
CA PHE A 293 -7.81 19.34 -0.60
C PHE A 293 -7.33 19.73 0.81
N LEU A 294 -8.18 20.41 1.55
CA LEU A 294 -7.93 20.74 2.95
C LEU A 294 -8.52 19.63 3.82
N GLU A 295 -7.64 18.90 4.50
CA GLU A 295 -7.97 17.69 5.24
C GLU A 295 -7.67 17.88 6.74
N PRO A 296 -8.60 17.55 7.68
CA PRO A 296 -8.32 17.63 9.11
C PRO A 296 -7.29 16.57 9.51
N GLU A 297 -6.32 16.93 10.36
CA GLU A 297 -5.34 15.98 10.91
C GLU A 297 -5.86 15.23 12.15
N GLY A 298 -7.05 15.58 12.65
CA GLY A 298 -7.69 14.91 13.78
C GLY A 298 -8.94 15.63 14.25
N GLU A 299 -9.65 15.01 15.20
CA GLU A 299 -10.86 15.57 15.78
C GLU A 299 -10.56 16.70 16.76
N ASP A 300 -9.53 16.52 17.57
CA ASP A 300 -9.19 17.39 18.72
C ASP A 300 -8.01 18.33 18.42
N THR A 301 -7.70 18.56 17.14
CA THR A 301 -6.63 19.48 16.71
C THR A 301 -7.16 20.52 15.73
N ASN A 302 -6.52 21.70 15.75
CA ASN A 302 -6.73 22.73 14.74
C ASN A 302 -5.78 22.59 13.53
N GLU A 303 -4.99 21.50 13.49
CA GLU A 303 -4.05 21.29 12.39
C GLU A 303 -4.77 20.72 11.16
N MET A 304 -4.55 21.38 10.02
CA MET A 304 -5.11 20.99 8.72
C MET A 304 -3.99 20.71 7.74
N TYR A 305 -4.11 19.63 7.00
CA TYR A 305 -3.21 19.23 5.91
C TYR A 305 -3.73 19.75 4.57
N LEU A 306 -2.89 20.48 3.82
CA LEU A 306 -3.26 20.99 2.50
C LEU A 306 -2.71 20.06 1.39
N ASN A 307 -3.47 19.01 1.09
CA ASN A 307 -3.12 18.02 0.06
C ASN A 307 -3.04 18.68 -1.33
N GLY A 308 -1.97 18.39 -2.06
CA GLY A 308 -1.73 18.94 -3.39
C GLY A 308 -0.85 20.20 -3.41
N PHE A 309 -0.57 20.81 -2.24
CA PHE A 309 0.33 21.97 -2.09
C PHE A 309 1.68 21.57 -1.45
N SER A 310 2.20 20.38 -1.79
CA SER A 310 3.58 20.04 -1.40
C SER A 310 4.56 20.99 -2.06
N SER A 311 5.46 21.58 -1.31
CA SER A 311 6.42 22.58 -1.80
C SER A 311 7.73 22.52 -1.03
N SER A 312 8.81 22.86 -1.73
CA SER A 312 10.12 23.10 -1.14
C SER A 312 10.63 24.53 -1.38
N LEU A 313 9.79 25.41 -1.91
CA LEU A 313 10.09 26.83 -2.09
C LEU A 313 10.41 27.51 -0.76
N PRO A 314 11.04 28.70 -0.76
CA PRO A 314 11.24 29.53 0.43
C PRO A 314 9.94 29.69 1.22
N MET A 315 10.04 29.75 2.55
CA MET A 315 8.88 29.77 3.45
C MET A 315 7.96 30.98 3.23
N ASP A 316 8.55 32.13 3.01
CA ASP A 316 7.85 33.37 2.69
C ASP A 316 7.06 33.26 1.38
N VAL A 317 7.65 32.69 0.34
CA VAL A 317 6.96 32.42 -0.94
C VAL A 317 5.76 31.48 -0.73
N GLN A 318 5.91 30.41 0.05
CA GLN A 318 4.81 29.50 0.35
C GLN A 318 3.66 30.23 1.07
N ILE A 319 3.95 31.05 2.07
CA ILE A 319 2.94 31.76 2.86
C ILE A 319 2.25 32.84 2.03
N GLU A 320 3.01 33.64 1.28
CA GLU A 320 2.44 34.72 0.44
C GLU A 320 1.57 34.13 -0.69
N ALA A 321 1.96 33.02 -1.28
CA ALA A 321 1.13 32.31 -2.26
C ALA A 321 -0.20 31.83 -1.66
N LEU A 322 -0.18 31.26 -0.43
CA LEU A 322 -1.40 30.83 0.25
C LEU A 322 -2.37 31.99 0.48
N LYS A 323 -1.89 33.16 0.90
CA LYS A 323 -2.71 34.35 1.16
C LYS A 323 -3.47 34.87 -0.07
N LYS A 324 -3.07 34.49 -1.29
CA LYS A 324 -3.76 34.83 -2.52
C LYS A 324 -4.99 33.97 -2.83
N MET A 325 -5.21 32.92 -2.05
CA MET A 325 -6.47 32.17 -2.10
C MET A 325 -7.47 32.77 -1.10
N PRO A 326 -8.71 33.13 -1.51
CA PRO A 326 -9.69 33.76 -0.63
C PRO A 326 -9.86 33.06 0.72
N ALA A 327 -9.97 31.75 0.73
CA ALA A 327 -10.12 30.96 1.95
C ALA A 327 -8.91 31.07 2.91
N PHE A 328 -7.75 31.47 2.42
CA PHE A 328 -6.49 31.51 3.18
C PHE A 328 -5.90 32.93 3.30
N ARG A 329 -6.71 33.99 3.05
CA ARG A 329 -6.25 35.40 3.12
C ARG A 329 -5.62 35.77 4.47
N ASP A 330 -6.07 35.17 5.57
CA ASP A 330 -5.56 35.39 6.93
C ASP A 330 -4.80 34.17 7.48
N VAL A 331 -4.26 33.33 6.60
CA VAL A 331 -3.70 32.02 6.97
C VAL A 331 -2.57 32.11 7.99
N LYS A 332 -2.65 31.23 8.98
CA LYS A 332 -1.57 30.93 9.92
C LYS A 332 -1.07 29.51 9.65
N VAL A 333 0.24 29.38 9.58
CA VAL A 333 0.91 28.12 9.25
C VAL A 333 1.63 27.58 10.49
N TYR A 334 1.36 26.33 10.87
CA TYR A 334 2.09 25.65 11.95
C TYR A 334 3.49 25.26 11.51
N ARG A 335 3.65 24.79 10.26
CA ARG A 335 4.93 24.44 9.63
C ARG A 335 4.84 24.52 8.11
N PRO A 336 5.93 24.94 7.44
CA PRO A 336 6.00 24.99 5.99
C PRO A 336 6.05 23.58 5.38
N GLY A 337 5.80 23.50 4.07
CA GLY A 337 6.17 22.37 3.25
C GLY A 337 7.68 22.28 3.10
N TYR A 338 8.19 21.07 2.86
CA TYR A 338 9.61 20.82 2.60
C TYR A 338 9.78 19.60 1.68
N ALA A 339 10.90 19.56 0.97
CA ALA A 339 11.37 18.34 0.34
C ALA A 339 12.34 17.61 1.28
N ILE A 340 12.40 16.29 1.18
CA ILE A 340 13.37 15.47 1.88
C ILE A 340 14.03 14.49 0.92
N GLU A 341 15.35 14.46 0.93
CA GLU A 341 16.18 13.42 0.32
C GLU A 341 16.61 12.41 1.37
N TYR A 342 16.69 11.16 0.98
CA TYR A 342 17.06 10.04 1.86
C TYR A 342 17.65 8.90 1.04
N ASP A 343 18.41 8.02 1.70
CA ASP A 343 18.97 6.83 1.06
C ASP A 343 17.92 5.73 0.93
N PHE A 344 17.98 5.02 -0.20
CA PHE A 344 17.27 3.78 -0.43
C PHE A 344 18.24 2.73 -0.99
N PHE A 345 17.88 1.46 -0.89
CA PHE A 345 18.64 0.35 -1.47
C PHE A 345 17.92 -0.14 -2.73
N ASP A 346 18.69 -0.43 -3.79
CA ASP A 346 18.11 -0.94 -5.04
C ASP A 346 17.38 -2.27 -4.76
N PRO A 347 16.04 -2.32 -4.92
CA PRO A 347 15.25 -3.50 -4.58
C PRO A 347 15.51 -4.72 -5.47
N THR A 348 16.22 -4.57 -6.59
CA THR A 348 16.65 -5.71 -7.43
C THR A 348 17.66 -6.61 -6.71
N GLN A 349 18.27 -6.10 -5.64
CA GLN A 349 19.15 -6.86 -4.74
C GLN A 349 18.42 -7.74 -3.72
N LEU A 350 17.08 -7.72 -3.76
CA LEU A 350 16.23 -8.54 -2.90
C LEU A 350 15.61 -9.72 -3.65
N ASN A 351 15.38 -10.80 -2.92
CA ASN A 351 14.50 -11.89 -3.33
C ASN A 351 13.02 -11.49 -3.18
N HIS A 352 12.09 -12.26 -3.74
CA HIS A 352 10.65 -12.05 -3.54
C HIS A 352 10.20 -12.19 -2.07
N SER A 353 11.01 -12.81 -1.21
CA SER A 353 10.85 -12.83 0.24
C SER A 353 11.23 -11.51 0.92
N LEU A 354 11.76 -10.54 0.18
CA LEU A 354 12.39 -9.30 0.63
C LEU A 354 13.70 -9.51 1.40
N GLU A 355 14.28 -10.70 1.36
CA GLU A 355 15.63 -10.98 1.86
C GLU A 355 16.68 -10.49 0.86
N SER A 356 17.77 -9.94 1.37
CA SER A 356 18.93 -9.55 0.58
C SER A 356 19.60 -10.74 -0.10
N LYS A 357 19.93 -10.60 -1.38
CA LYS A 357 20.76 -11.56 -2.14
C LYS A 357 22.25 -11.52 -1.75
N ILE A 358 22.65 -10.46 -1.03
CA ILE A 358 24.06 -10.17 -0.73
C ILE A 358 24.40 -10.50 0.72
N ILE A 359 23.53 -10.09 1.67
CA ILE A 359 23.70 -10.35 3.10
C ILE A 359 22.56 -11.28 3.53
N SER A 360 22.88 -12.53 3.87
CA SER A 360 21.87 -13.47 4.34
C SER A 360 21.25 -13.01 5.66
N ASN A 361 19.98 -13.36 5.94
CA ASN A 361 19.22 -12.97 7.14
C ASN A 361 18.92 -11.47 7.26
N LEU A 362 19.25 -10.67 6.23
CA LEU A 362 18.88 -9.26 6.14
C LEU A 362 17.67 -9.11 5.24
N PHE A 363 16.58 -8.55 5.80
CA PHE A 363 15.37 -8.20 5.07
C PHE A 363 15.21 -6.68 5.00
N MET A 364 14.59 -6.18 3.94
CA MET A 364 14.32 -4.76 3.78
C MET A 364 12.87 -4.54 3.37
N ALA A 365 12.19 -3.57 3.99
CA ALA A 365 10.79 -3.30 3.69
C ALA A 365 10.44 -1.81 3.79
N GLY A 366 9.51 -1.39 2.93
CA GLY A 366 8.98 -0.04 2.92
C GLY A 366 9.81 0.93 2.08
N GLN A 367 9.93 2.16 2.55
CA GLN A 367 10.52 3.25 1.77
C GLN A 367 12.00 3.06 1.43
N VAL A 368 12.72 2.29 2.23
CA VAL A 368 14.12 1.91 1.97
C VAL A 368 14.29 1.08 0.69
N ASN A 369 13.21 0.50 0.14
CA ASN A 369 13.17 -0.20 -1.13
C ASN A 369 12.71 0.72 -2.29
N GLY A 370 12.71 2.05 -2.09
CA GLY A 370 12.33 3.02 -3.11
C GLY A 370 10.81 3.15 -3.35
N THR A 371 9.98 2.76 -2.40
CA THR A 371 8.52 2.96 -2.47
C THR A 371 8.08 4.23 -1.74
N THR A 372 6.90 4.77 -2.10
CA THR A 372 6.24 5.83 -1.34
C THR A 372 4.78 5.48 -1.09
N GLY A 373 4.41 5.38 0.18
CA GLY A 373 3.05 5.12 0.65
C GLY A 373 3.05 4.23 1.88
N TYR A 374 2.11 4.48 2.77
CA TYR A 374 1.98 3.76 4.03
C TYR A 374 1.57 2.30 3.79
N GLU A 375 0.70 2.09 2.82
CA GLU A 375 0.14 0.80 2.47
C GLU A 375 1.19 -0.08 1.79
N GLU A 376 1.98 0.49 0.87
CA GLU A 376 3.11 -0.20 0.25
C GLU A 376 4.16 -0.59 1.28
N ALA A 377 4.38 0.28 2.27
CA ALA A 377 5.28 -0.01 3.37
C ALA A 377 4.73 -1.13 4.27
N GLY A 378 3.45 -1.06 4.65
CA GLY A 378 2.78 -2.09 5.46
C GLY A 378 2.78 -3.46 4.78
N GLY A 379 2.42 -3.52 3.49
CA GLY A 379 2.44 -4.76 2.71
C GLY A 379 3.81 -5.42 2.65
N GLN A 380 4.87 -4.64 2.38
CA GLN A 380 6.24 -5.14 2.43
C GLN A 380 6.64 -5.57 3.84
N GLY A 381 6.27 -4.78 4.87
CA GLY A 381 6.53 -5.12 6.27
C GLY A 381 5.94 -6.47 6.65
N THR A 382 4.68 -6.72 6.27
CA THR A 382 4.00 -8.01 6.51
C THR A 382 4.76 -9.16 5.87
N ILE A 383 5.16 -9.05 4.59
CA ILE A 383 5.90 -10.13 3.90
C ILE A 383 7.30 -10.33 4.48
N ALA A 384 8.03 -9.26 4.78
CA ALA A 384 9.34 -9.36 5.42
C ALA A 384 9.23 -9.99 6.82
N GLY A 385 8.20 -9.62 7.60
CA GLY A 385 7.93 -10.20 8.91
C GLY A 385 7.63 -11.68 8.85
N ILE A 386 6.77 -12.13 7.92
CA ILE A 386 6.49 -13.56 7.69
C ILE A 386 7.79 -14.30 7.39
N ASN A 387 8.54 -13.83 6.41
CA ASN A 387 9.74 -14.54 5.94
C ASN A 387 10.87 -14.54 6.96
N ALA A 388 11.06 -13.45 7.70
CA ALA A 388 12.04 -13.42 8.79
C ALA A 388 11.67 -14.40 9.92
N ALA A 389 10.39 -14.48 10.30
CA ALA A 389 9.92 -15.43 11.30
C ALA A 389 10.09 -16.89 10.85
N LEU A 390 9.71 -17.21 9.60
CA LEU A 390 9.91 -18.53 9.00
C LEU A 390 11.38 -18.92 9.01
N LYS A 391 12.25 -18.02 8.56
CA LYS A 391 13.70 -18.27 8.49
C LYS A 391 14.32 -18.42 9.87
N ALA A 392 13.94 -17.59 10.82
CA ALA A 392 14.42 -17.67 12.21
C ALA A 392 13.97 -18.95 12.93
N GLY A 393 12.85 -19.53 12.52
CA GLY A 393 12.32 -20.79 13.04
C GLY A 393 12.96 -22.05 12.44
N THR A 394 13.84 -21.93 11.43
CA THR A 394 14.51 -23.09 10.81
C THR A 394 15.91 -23.31 11.38
N ASP A 395 16.29 -24.57 11.56
CA ASP A 395 17.63 -24.92 12.05
C ASP A 395 18.72 -24.81 10.96
N ASN A 396 18.32 -24.90 9.69
CA ASN A 396 19.23 -24.86 8.53
C ASN A 396 18.63 -24.02 7.40
N ASP A 397 19.47 -23.22 6.73
CA ASP A 397 19.08 -22.43 5.55
C ASP A 397 18.44 -23.27 4.43
N SER A 398 18.81 -24.56 4.31
CA SER A 398 18.26 -25.49 3.31
C SER A 398 16.81 -25.93 3.57
N SER A 399 16.30 -25.77 4.79
CA SER A 399 14.92 -26.09 5.17
C SER A 399 13.99 -24.86 5.11
N TYR A 400 14.53 -23.67 4.89
CA TYR A 400 13.76 -22.46 4.73
C TYR A 400 13.00 -22.46 3.40
N ASN A 401 11.67 -22.40 3.49
CA ASN A 401 10.79 -22.24 2.33
C ASN A 401 10.12 -20.86 2.40
N PRO A 402 10.50 -19.89 1.55
CA PRO A 402 9.99 -18.54 1.63
C PRO A 402 8.51 -18.46 1.24
N PHE A 403 7.76 -17.64 1.95
CA PHE A 403 6.41 -17.27 1.60
C PHE A 403 6.45 -16.14 0.54
N VAL A 404 5.90 -16.41 -0.63
CA VAL A 404 5.84 -15.47 -1.76
C VAL A 404 4.41 -15.39 -2.26
N LEU A 405 3.91 -14.18 -2.47
CA LEU A 405 2.64 -13.93 -3.12
C LEU A 405 2.86 -13.63 -4.61
N HIS A 406 2.08 -14.29 -5.46
CA HIS A 406 2.10 -14.07 -6.90
C HIS A 406 1.26 -12.85 -7.32
N ARG A 407 1.48 -12.37 -8.54
CA ARG A 407 0.82 -11.19 -9.11
C ARG A 407 -0.69 -11.34 -9.31
N ASP A 408 -1.19 -12.55 -9.42
CA ASP A 408 -2.62 -12.90 -9.53
C ASP A 408 -3.27 -13.24 -8.18
N GLU A 409 -2.48 -13.27 -7.11
CA GLU A 409 -2.94 -13.56 -5.75
C GLU A 409 -3.15 -12.28 -4.91
N ALA A 410 -2.28 -11.28 -5.09
CA ALA A 410 -2.33 -10.06 -4.29
C ALA A 410 -1.69 -8.85 -4.98
N TYR A 411 -2.20 -7.63 -4.70
CA TYR A 411 -1.50 -6.38 -5.02
C TYR A 411 -0.14 -6.30 -4.32
N ILE A 412 0.00 -6.89 -3.13
CA ILE A 412 1.29 -7.04 -2.44
C ILE A 412 2.25 -7.87 -3.30
N GLY A 413 1.77 -8.94 -3.95
CA GLY A 413 2.55 -9.73 -4.90
C GLY A 413 2.99 -8.92 -6.12
N VAL A 414 2.06 -8.13 -6.71
CA VAL A 414 2.40 -7.21 -7.81
C VAL A 414 3.46 -6.20 -7.39
N LEU A 415 3.30 -5.60 -6.20
CA LEU A 415 4.24 -4.63 -5.64
C LEU A 415 5.66 -5.20 -5.52
N ILE A 416 5.79 -6.33 -4.86
CA ILE A 416 7.09 -6.95 -4.60
C ILE A 416 7.75 -7.42 -5.90
N ASP A 417 6.98 -8.08 -6.78
CA ASP A 417 7.49 -8.51 -8.08
C ASP A 417 7.99 -7.33 -8.93
N ASP A 418 7.24 -6.22 -9.00
CA ASP A 418 7.71 -5.02 -9.69
C ASP A 418 9.02 -4.48 -9.11
N LEU A 419 9.15 -4.43 -7.78
CA LEU A 419 10.35 -3.94 -7.11
C LEU A 419 11.58 -4.80 -7.43
N VAL A 420 11.48 -6.10 -7.19
CA VAL A 420 12.66 -7.00 -7.24
C VAL A 420 13.06 -7.37 -8.67
N THR A 421 12.14 -7.28 -9.65
CA THR A 421 12.40 -7.63 -11.04
C THR A 421 12.70 -6.43 -11.94
N LYS A 422 11.99 -5.30 -11.74
CA LYS A 422 12.13 -4.10 -12.58
C LYS A 422 13.02 -3.03 -11.94
N GLY A 423 13.17 -3.07 -10.61
CA GLY A 423 13.80 -1.99 -9.87
C GLY A 423 12.95 -0.72 -9.87
N VAL A 424 13.55 0.37 -9.44
CA VAL A 424 12.91 1.69 -9.34
C VAL A 424 13.81 2.78 -9.86
N ASP A 425 13.34 3.52 -10.86
CA ASP A 425 14.02 4.74 -11.37
C ASP A 425 13.48 5.99 -10.66
N GLU A 426 12.25 5.92 -10.15
CA GLU A 426 11.55 6.97 -9.38
C GLU A 426 10.83 6.32 -8.19
N PRO A 427 10.45 7.07 -7.14
CA PRO A 427 9.70 6.50 -6.02
C PRO A 427 8.46 5.73 -6.48
N TYR A 428 8.47 4.42 -6.25
CA TYR A 428 7.41 3.52 -6.69
C TYR A 428 6.10 3.79 -5.94
N ARG A 429 5.00 3.77 -6.67
CA ARG A 429 3.64 3.86 -6.13
C ARG A 429 2.74 2.83 -6.78
N MET A 430 1.89 2.18 -5.97
CA MET A 430 0.92 1.24 -6.50
C MET A 430 -0.27 1.95 -7.15
N PHE A 431 -0.68 1.44 -8.31
CA PHE A 431 -1.88 1.82 -9.06
C PHE A 431 -2.58 0.58 -9.59
N THR A 432 -3.89 0.69 -9.82
CA THR A 432 -4.66 -0.41 -10.43
C THR A 432 -4.17 -0.81 -11.81
N SER A 433 -3.53 0.11 -12.53
CA SER A 433 -2.95 -0.17 -13.86
C SER A 433 -1.71 -1.06 -13.84
N ARG A 434 -1.07 -1.25 -12.69
CA ARG A 434 0.08 -2.14 -12.54
C ARG A 434 -0.32 -3.61 -12.40
N ALA A 435 -1.56 -3.88 -12.01
CA ALA A 435 -2.10 -5.23 -11.87
C ALA A 435 -2.79 -5.66 -13.18
N GLU A 436 -2.33 -6.75 -13.76
CA GLU A 436 -2.90 -7.36 -14.96
C GLU A 436 -4.25 -8.01 -14.64
N TYR A 437 -4.34 -8.68 -13.49
CA TYR A 437 -5.49 -9.50 -13.08
C TYR A 437 -6.42 -8.80 -12.09
N ARG A 438 -6.73 -7.51 -12.32
CA ARG A 438 -7.48 -6.66 -11.36
C ARG A 438 -8.79 -7.26 -10.86
N ILE A 439 -9.51 -8.01 -11.72
CA ILE A 439 -10.77 -8.64 -11.33
C ILE A 439 -10.58 -9.78 -10.33
N LEU A 440 -9.37 -10.38 -10.28
CA LEU A 440 -9.01 -11.38 -9.29
C LEU A 440 -8.52 -10.76 -7.98
N LEU A 441 -8.10 -9.48 -7.99
CA LEU A 441 -7.47 -8.79 -6.87
C LEU A 441 -8.39 -7.76 -6.20
N ARG A 442 -9.70 -8.02 -6.21
CA ARG A 442 -10.67 -7.09 -5.63
C ARG A 442 -10.49 -6.95 -4.11
N GLN A 443 -10.87 -5.77 -3.60
CA GLN A 443 -10.81 -5.49 -2.18
C GLN A 443 -11.81 -6.31 -1.34
N ASP A 444 -12.92 -6.74 -1.94
CA ASP A 444 -14.00 -7.47 -1.27
C ASP A 444 -13.66 -8.94 -1.00
N ASP A 445 -12.69 -9.51 -1.72
CA ASP A 445 -12.33 -10.93 -1.65
C ASP A 445 -10.88 -11.20 -1.21
N ALA A 446 -10.20 -10.23 -0.60
CA ALA A 446 -8.84 -10.43 -0.13
C ALA A 446 -8.74 -11.56 0.92
N ASP A 447 -9.74 -11.68 1.79
CA ASP A 447 -9.84 -12.80 2.76
C ASP A 447 -9.98 -14.16 2.07
N ALA A 448 -10.73 -14.24 0.96
CA ALA A 448 -10.90 -15.46 0.19
C ALA A 448 -9.58 -15.95 -0.44
N ARG A 449 -8.67 -15.04 -0.73
CA ARG A 449 -7.36 -15.34 -1.34
C ARG A 449 -6.26 -15.66 -0.33
N LEU A 450 -6.29 -15.02 0.85
CA LEU A 450 -5.13 -14.91 1.73
C LEU A 450 -5.33 -15.47 3.14
N THR A 451 -6.56 -15.48 3.69
CA THR A 451 -6.76 -15.85 5.10
C THR A 451 -6.44 -17.31 5.40
N GLU A 452 -6.77 -18.23 4.50
CA GLU A 452 -6.45 -19.65 4.68
C GLU A 452 -4.92 -19.89 4.71
N LYS A 453 -4.20 -19.27 3.77
CA LYS A 453 -2.72 -19.29 3.74
C LYS A 453 -2.09 -18.73 5.02
N ALA A 454 -2.64 -17.60 5.49
CA ALA A 454 -2.15 -16.98 6.73
C ALA A 454 -2.43 -17.83 7.98
N TYR A 455 -3.55 -18.56 8.00
CA TYR A 455 -3.86 -19.50 9.07
C TYR A 455 -2.91 -20.71 9.07
N GLU A 456 -2.61 -21.25 7.89
CA GLU A 456 -1.64 -22.35 7.73
C GLU A 456 -0.22 -21.95 8.17
N LEU A 457 0.16 -20.69 7.97
CA LEU A 457 1.42 -20.10 8.46
C LEU A 457 1.43 -19.84 9.97
N GLY A 458 0.29 -19.96 10.66
CA GLY A 458 0.16 -19.61 12.08
C GLY A 458 0.05 -18.10 12.36
N LEU A 459 -0.06 -17.25 11.33
CA LEU A 459 -0.18 -15.81 11.48
C LEU A 459 -1.63 -15.37 11.75
N ALA A 460 -2.59 -15.81 10.94
CA ALA A 460 -4.00 -15.55 11.20
C ALA A 460 -4.52 -16.41 12.35
N LYS A 461 -5.13 -15.78 13.36
CA LYS A 461 -5.70 -16.48 14.51
C LYS A 461 -6.97 -17.24 14.12
N ARG A 462 -7.37 -18.22 14.96
CA ARG A 462 -8.52 -19.10 14.76
C ARG A 462 -9.82 -18.32 14.53
N GLU A 463 -10.03 -17.23 15.25
CA GLU A 463 -11.21 -16.38 15.12
C GLU A 463 -11.38 -15.80 13.70
N ARG A 464 -10.30 -15.30 13.09
CA ARG A 464 -10.30 -14.79 11.71
C ARG A 464 -10.60 -15.91 10.70
N TYR A 465 -10.04 -17.07 10.88
CA TYR A 465 -10.27 -18.23 10.01
C TYR A 465 -11.72 -18.74 10.10
N ASP A 466 -12.28 -18.81 11.32
CA ASP A 466 -13.66 -19.23 11.52
C ASP A 466 -14.65 -18.19 10.91
N TRP A 467 -14.38 -16.90 11.09
CA TRP A 467 -15.11 -15.83 10.40
C TRP A 467 -15.07 -15.98 8.87
N TRP A 468 -13.89 -16.23 8.31
CA TRP A 468 -13.73 -16.46 6.87
C TRP A 468 -14.57 -17.65 6.40
N LYS A 469 -14.58 -18.76 7.13
CA LYS A 469 -15.41 -19.93 6.80
C LYS A 469 -16.90 -19.62 6.83
N GLU A 470 -17.37 -18.90 7.83
CA GLU A 470 -18.76 -18.47 7.92
C GLU A 470 -19.17 -17.57 6.74
N LYS A 471 -18.34 -16.58 6.41
CA LYS A 471 -18.54 -15.70 5.24
C LYS A 471 -18.60 -16.52 3.95
N LYS A 472 -17.64 -17.41 3.73
CA LYS A 472 -17.58 -18.27 2.53
C LYS A 472 -18.84 -19.12 2.39
N GLN A 473 -19.25 -19.80 3.44
CA GLN A 473 -20.45 -20.63 3.45
C GLN A 473 -21.69 -19.80 3.10
N HIS A 474 -21.83 -18.62 3.68
CA HIS A 474 -23.00 -17.77 3.44
C HIS A 474 -23.03 -17.21 2.01
N ILE A 475 -21.88 -16.84 1.44
CA ILE A 475 -21.77 -16.48 0.02
C ILE A 475 -22.25 -17.64 -0.87
N GLU A 476 -21.78 -18.87 -0.62
CA GLU A 476 -22.14 -20.07 -1.38
C GLU A 476 -23.64 -20.39 -1.26
N GLU A 477 -24.24 -20.18 -0.10
CA GLU A 477 -25.70 -20.33 0.12
C GLU A 477 -26.50 -19.32 -0.71
N ILE A 478 -26.09 -18.03 -0.73
CA ILE A 478 -26.74 -16.99 -1.55
C ILE A 478 -26.63 -17.35 -3.05
N GLU A 479 -25.44 -17.71 -3.50
CA GLU A 479 -25.22 -18.11 -4.91
C GLU A 479 -26.06 -19.33 -5.29
N SER A 480 -26.06 -20.37 -4.45
CA SER A 480 -26.86 -21.58 -4.67
C SER A 480 -28.35 -21.29 -4.70
N PHE A 481 -28.85 -20.44 -3.78
CA PHE A 481 -30.24 -20.01 -3.82
C PHE A 481 -30.57 -19.32 -5.15
N CYS A 482 -29.79 -18.34 -5.58
CA CYS A 482 -30.01 -17.61 -6.83
C CYS A 482 -29.96 -18.52 -8.07
N GLN A 483 -29.09 -19.52 -8.09
CA GLN A 483 -28.95 -20.48 -9.19
C GLN A 483 -30.12 -21.46 -9.25
N ASN A 484 -30.74 -21.79 -8.11
CA ASN A 484 -31.80 -22.80 -8.06
C ASN A 484 -33.21 -22.21 -8.05
N PHE A 485 -33.40 -20.98 -7.55
CA PHE A 485 -34.71 -20.35 -7.43
C PHE A 485 -35.25 -19.91 -8.79
N ALA A 486 -36.41 -20.48 -9.16
CA ALA A 486 -37.08 -20.16 -10.43
C ALA A 486 -38.14 -19.08 -10.24
N ILE A 487 -38.14 -18.08 -11.07
CA ILE A 487 -39.08 -16.95 -11.04
C ILE A 487 -40.02 -17.00 -12.26
N LYS A 488 -41.30 -16.77 -12.00
CA LYS A 488 -42.33 -16.66 -13.02
C LYS A 488 -42.60 -15.19 -13.38
N PRO A 489 -42.86 -14.83 -14.65
CA PRO A 489 -43.13 -13.46 -15.08
C PRO A 489 -44.20 -12.73 -14.27
N LYS A 490 -45.30 -13.42 -13.92
CA LYS A 490 -46.40 -12.85 -13.12
C LYS A 490 -46.03 -12.31 -11.75
N LEU A 491 -44.92 -12.82 -11.16
CA LEU A 491 -44.47 -12.42 -9.81
C LEU A 491 -43.60 -11.17 -9.81
N ILE A 492 -42.95 -10.85 -10.95
CA ILE A 492 -41.88 -9.87 -10.91
C ILE A 492 -41.96 -8.78 -11.99
N ASN A 493 -42.72 -8.98 -13.07
CA ASN A 493 -42.70 -8.07 -14.22
C ASN A 493 -43.06 -6.63 -13.89
N SER A 494 -44.09 -6.39 -13.03
CA SER A 494 -44.45 -5.04 -12.60
C SER A 494 -43.31 -4.34 -11.85
N ALA A 495 -42.55 -5.10 -11.05
CA ALA A 495 -41.40 -4.56 -10.36
C ALA A 495 -40.18 -4.36 -11.28
N LEU A 496 -40.00 -5.24 -12.28
CA LEU A 496 -38.94 -5.05 -13.30
C LEU A 496 -39.16 -3.77 -14.12
N GLU A 497 -40.42 -3.51 -14.51
CA GLU A 497 -40.77 -2.25 -15.19
C GLU A 497 -40.50 -1.03 -14.32
N ALA A 498 -40.90 -1.08 -13.04
CA ALA A 498 -40.64 -0.01 -12.08
C ALA A 498 -39.13 0.24 -11.84
N LEU A 499 -38.31 -0.81 -11.95
CA LEU A 499 -36.84 -0.75 -11.85
C LEU A 499 -36.16 -0.43 -13.19
N GLY A 500 -36.92 -0.14 -14.24
CA GLY A 500 -36.39 0.28 -15.54
C GLY A 500 -35.70 -0.83 -16.34
N THR A 501 -36.10 -2.10 -16.14
CA THR A 501 -35.55 -3.23 -16.87
C THR A 501 -36.65 -4.00 -17.63
N THR A 502 -36.26 -4.75 -18.66
CA THR A 502 -37.21 -5.46 -19.55
C THR A 502 -37.96 -6.55 -18.79
N PRO A 503 -39.32 -6.62 -18.91
CA PRO A 503 -40.14 -7.72 -18.39
C PRO A 503 -39.71 -9.09 -18.92
N LEU A 504 -39.96 -10.13 -18.14
CA LEU A 504 -39.71 -11.51 -18.52
C LEU A 504 -40.86 -12.01 -19.44
N GLN A 505 -40.50 -12.69 -20.51
CA GLN A 505 -41.47 -13.43 -21.36
C GLN A 505 -41.71 -14.83 -20.82
N PHE A 506 -40.68 -15.47 -20.31
CA PHE A 506 -40.70 -16.82 -19.74
C PHE A 506 -40.06 -16.82 -18.34
N GLY A 507 -40.30 -17.90 -17.58
CA GLY A 507 -39.63 -18.10 -16.29
C GLY A 507 -38.13 -18.25 -16.49
N CYS A 508 -37.34 -17.70 -15.53
CA CYS A 508 -35.90 -17.79 -15.51
C CYS A 508 -35.39 -18.11 -14.09
N LYS A 509 -34.12 -18.34 -13.95
CA LYS A 509 -33.45 -18.42 -12.62
C LYS A 509 -33.20 -17.04 -12.07
N LEU A 510 -33.19 -16.91 -10.73
CA LEU A 510 -32.94 -15.63 -10.07
C LEU A 510 -31.57 -15.04 -10.44
N VAL A 511 -30.57 -15.89 -10.61
CA VAL A 511 -29.21 -15.46 -11.04
C VAL A 511 -29.23 -14.70 -12.37
N ASP A 512 -30.15 -15.05 -13.31
CA ASP A 512 -30.29 -14.36 -14.59
C ASP A 512 -30.79 -12.91 -14.42
N LEU A 513 -31.58 -12.66 -13.38
CA LEU A 513 -32.00 -11.31 -12.98
C LEU A 513 -30.91 -10.55 -12.25
N VAL A 514 -30.22 -11.20 -11.31
CA VAL A 514 -29.07 -10.59 -10.61
C VAL A 514 -28.02 -10.10 -11.60
N ASN A 515 -27.80 -10.81 -12.71
CA ASN A 515 -26.84 -10.43 -13.76
C ASN A 515 -27.25 -9.19 -14.57
N ARG A 516 -28.46 -8.67 -14.42
CA ARG A 516 -28.88 -7.43 -15.10
C ARG A 516 -28.30 -6.20 -14.41
N PRO A 517 -27.76 -5.23 -15.16
CA PRO A 517 -27.12 -4.03 -14.56
C PRO A 517 -28.03 -3.21 -13.63
N GLN A 518 -29.33 -3.17 -13.90
CA GLN A 518 -30.32 -2.39 -13.14
C GLN A 518 -30.76 -3.07 -11.84
N LEU A 519 -30.45 -4.35 -11.67
CA LEU A 519 -30.89 -5.16 -10.55
C LEU A 519 -29.71 -5.49 -9.62
N ASN A 520 -30.04 -5.60 -8.34
CA ASN A 520 -29.11 -6.04 -7.29
C ASN A 520 -29.86 -6.91 -6.27
N LEU A 521 -29.14 -7.62 -5.42
CA LEU A 521 -29.74 -8.48 -4.41
C LEU A 521 -30.65 -7.70 -3.45
N ALA A 522 -30.29 -6.45 -3.12
CA ALA A 522 -31.09 -5.63 -2.20
C ALA A 522 -32.46 -5.31 -2.79
N ASN A 523 -32.54 -4.77 -4.01
CA ASN A 523 -33.84 -4.45 -4.62
C ASN A 523 -34.66 -5.70 -4.96
N LEU A 524 -34.04 -6.81 -5.31
CA LEU A 524 -34.73 -8.08 -5.53
C LEU A 524 -35.28 -8.69 -4.24
N SER A 525 -34.60 -8.47 -3.11
CA SER A 525 -35.05 -8.97 -1.80
C SER A 525 -36.34 -8.29 -1.31
N GLU A 526 -36.60 -7.06 -1.72
CA GLU A 526 -37.85 -6.37 -1.40
C GLU A 526 -39.07 -6.97 -2.14
N ILE A 527 -38.81 -7.70 -3.23
CA ILE A 527 -39.84 -8.31 -4.08
C ILE A 527 -39.97 -9.80 -3.77
N ILE A 528 -38.88 -10.46 -3.37
CA ILE A 528 -38.80 -11.92 -3.18
C ILE A 528 -38.53 -12.20 -1.69
N PRO A 529 -39.60 -12.53 -0.90
CA PRO A 529 -39.44 -12.76 0.54
C PRO A 529 -38.43 -13.86 0.90
N GLN A 530 -38.36 -14.92 0.07
CA GLN A 530 -37.40 -16.01 0.29
C GLN A 530 -35.94 -15.56 0.13
N LEU A 531 -35.67 -14.64 -0.80
CA LEU A 531 -34.34 -14.04 -0.92
C LEU A 531 -34.05 -13.17 0.30
N LYS A 532 -35.02 -12.39 0.76
CA LYS A 532 -34.88 -11.56 1.97
C LYS A 532 -34.56 -12.41 3.20
N GLU A 533 -35.13 -13.58 3.35
CA GLU A 533 -34.83 -14.52 4.42
C GLU A 533 -33.39 -15.01 4.35
N VAL A 534 -32.90 -15.40 3.17
CA VAL A 534 -31.52 -15.83 2.95
C VAL A 534 -30.53 -14.70 3.27
N LEU A 535 -30.79 -13.48 2.81
CA LEU A 535 -29.92 -12.34 3.05
C LEU A 535 -29.92 -11.83 4.50
N ASN A 536 -31.01 -12.06 5.25
CA ASN A 536 -31.14 -11.64 6.65
C ASN A 536 -30.69 -12.68 7.65
N ARG A 537 -29.96 -13.70 7.24
CA ARG A 537 -29.34 -14.63 8.18
C ARG A 537 -28.51 -13.86 9.24
N PRO A 538 -28.53 -14.26 10.50
CA PRO A 538 -27.85 -13.56 11.57
C PRO A 538 -26.33 -13.81 11.54
N VAL A 539 -25.67 -13.18 10.57
CA VAL A 539 -24.21 -13.15 10.43
C VAL A 539 -23.72 -11.71 10.51
N ASN A 540 -22.53 -11.52 11.03
CA ASN A 540 -21.88 -10.21 11.01
C ASN A 540 -21.63 -9.77 9.56
N ARG A 541 -21.75 -8.44 9.30
CA ARG A 541 -21.44 -7.83 7.99
C ARG A 541 -22.22 -8.44 6.81
N LYS A 542 -23.47 -8.79 7.01
CA LYS A 542 -24.34 -9.43 6.00
C LYS A 542 -24.45 -8.64 4.69
N GLU A 543 -24.40 -7.30 4.76
CA GLU A 543 -24.42 -6.43 3.59
C GLU A 543 -23.16 -6.60 2.72
N GLU A 544 -21.98 -6.72 3.33
CA GLU A 544 -20.73 -6.99 2.63
C GLU A 544 -20.74 -8.40 2.02
N ILE A 545 -21.27 -9.38 2.74
CA ILE A 545 -21.41 -10.76 2.25
C ILE A 545 -22.34 -10.81 1.03
N ALA A 546 -23.48 -10.12 1.10
CA ALA A 546 -24.43 -10.03 -0.02
C ALA A 546 -23.80 -9.34 -1.24
N GLU A 547 -23.07 -8.24 -1.03
CA GLU A 547 -22.33 -7.53 -2.08
C GLU A 547 -21.27 -8.42 -2.74
N ALA A 548 -20.49 -9.15 -1.94
CA ALA A 548 -19.49 -10.10 -2.45
C ALA A 548 -20.13 -11.22 -3.28
N ALA A 549 -21.25 -11.80 -2.84
CA ALA A 549 -22.00 -12.80 -3.60
C ALA A 549 -22.52 -12.23 -4.92
N GLU A 550 -23.07 -11.02 -4.90
CA GLU A 550 -23.57 -10.34 -6.11
C GLU A 550 -22.44 -10.10 -7.12
N ILE A 551 -21.29 -9.59 -6.66
CA ILE A 551 -20.12 -9.36 -7.52
C ILE A 551 -19.65 -10.67 -8.14
N ARG A 552 -19.56 -11.75 -7.36
CA ARG A 552 -19.15 -13.06 -7.87
C ARG A 552 -20.09 -13.58 -8.96
N MET A 553 -21.42 -13.45 -8.79
CA MET A 553 -22.39 -13.84 -9.80
C MET A 553 -22.28 -12.99 -11.06
N LYS A 554 -22.32 -11.66 -10.94
CA LYS A 554 -22.27 -10.72 -12.08
C LYS A 554 -21.00 -10.83 -12.91
N TYR A 555 -19.87 -11.07 -12.26
CA TYR A 555 -18.56 -11.09 -12.91
C TYR A 555 -18.01 -12.51 -13.14
N LYS A 556 -18.80 -13.56 -12.90
CA LYS A 556 -18.37 -14.96 -13.00
C LYS A 556 -17.60 -15.25 -14.29
N GLY A 557 -18.14 -14.90 -15.44
CA GLY A 557 -17.51 -15.19 -16.73
C GLY A 557 -16.21 -14.40 -16.97
N TYR A 558 -16.06 -13.21 -16.36
CA TYR A 558 -14.81 -12.44 -16.40
C TYR A 558 -13.76 -13.08 -15.49
N ILE A 559 -14.15 -13.45 -14.27
CA ILE A 559 -13.28 -14.10 -13.28
C ILE A 559 -12.74 -15.43 -13.84
N GLU A 560 -13.58 -16.27 -14.43
CA GLU A 560 -13.18 -17.55 -15.03
C GLU A 560 -12.18 -17.37 -16.17
N ARG A 561 -12.39 -16.39 -17.04
CA ARG A 561 -11.45 -16.08 -18.13
C ARG A 561 -10.10 -15.60 -17.62
N GLU A 562 -10.10 -14.70 -16.65
CA GLU A 562 -8.83 -14.21 -16.05
C GLU A 562 -8.06 -15.31 -15.34
N LYS A 563 -8.74 -16.23 -14.64
CA LYS A 563 -8.10 -17.41 -14.04
C LYS A 563 -7.38 -18.26 -15.06
N ILE A 564 -8.01 -18.51 -16.22
CA ILE A 564 -7.36 -19.29 -17.30
C ILE A 564 -6.11 -18.56 -17.83
N VAL A 565 -6.15 -17.22 -17.93
CA VAL A 565 -5.00 -16.43 -18.35
C VAL A 565 -3.88 -16.49 -17.29
N ALA A 566 -4.23 -16.33 -16.02
CA ALA A 566 -3.30 -16.43 -14.91
C ALA A 566 -2.62 -17.80 -14.84
N GLU A 567 -3.37 -18.89 -14.97
CA GLU A 567 -2.83 -20.26 -15.00
C GLU A 567 -1.82 -20.48 -16.14
N LYS A 568 -2.04 -19.87 -17.30
CA LYS A 568 -1.07 -19.93 -18.40
C LYS A 568 0.24 -19.22 -18.04
N MET A 569 0.14 -18.07 -17.35
CA MET A 569 1.32 -17.33 -16.90
C MET A 569 2.07 -18.06 -15.80
N HIS A 570 1.38 -18.77 -14.88
CA HIS A 570 2.04 -19.61 -13.88
C HIS A 570 2.92 -20.72 -14.51
N ARG A 571 2.54 -21.24 -15.67
CA ARG A 571 3.39 -22.20 -16.40
C ARG A 571 4.71 -21.57 -16.80
N LEU A 572 4.71 -20.28 -17.19
CA LEU A 572 5.93 -19.53 -17.51
C LEU A 572 6.74 -19.16 -16.26
N GLU A 573 6.10 -18.96 -15.10
CA GLU A 573 6.78 -18.76 -13.80
C GLU A 573 7.59 -20.00 -13.39
N ASN A 574 7.12 -21.18 -13.73
CA ASN A 574 7.83 -22.42 -13.43
C ASN A 574 8.99 -22.70 -14.38
N ILE A 575 9.19 -21.91 -15.45
CA ILE A 575 10.29 -22.06 -16.39
C ILE A 575 11.45 -21.19 -15.96
N LYS A 576 12.39 -21.77 -15.23
CA LYS A 576 13.61 -21.08 -14.79
C LYS A 576 14.56 -20.88 -15.97
N ILE A 577 15.05 -19.65 -16.16
CA ILE A 577 15.97 -19.26 -17.24
C ILE A 577 17.32 -18.74 -16.72
N LYS A 578 17.43 -18.46 -15.42
CA LYS A 578 18.65 -17.96 -14.80
C LYS A 578 19.81 -18.96 -14.99
N GLY A 579 20.92 -18.49 -15.56
CA GLY A 579 22.11 -19.29 -15.80
C GLY A 579 22.06 -20.20 -17.04
N HIS A 580 20.93 -20.22 -17.78
CA HIS A 580 20.83 -21.02 -19.00
C HIS A 580 21.38 -20.31 -20.26
N PHE A 581 21.47 -18.97 -20.26
CA PHE A 581 21.81 -18.21 -21.46
C PHE A 581 22.91 -17.18 -21.21
N ASN A 582 23.84 -17.12 -22.18
CA ASN A 582 24.65 -15.93 -22.42
C ASN A 582 23.86 -15.03 -23.37
N TYR A 583 23.15 -14.03 -22.83
CA TYR A 583 22.28 -13.16 -23.63
C TYR A 583 23.00 -12.35 -24.71
N GLU A 584 24.31 -12.09 -24.55
CA GLU A 584 25.10 -11.37 -25.56
C GLU A 584 25.18 -12.13 -26.90
N GLU A 585 25.21 -13.46 -26.84
CA GLU A 585 25.38 -14.33 -28.00
C GLU A 585 24.05 -14.66 -28.69
N LEU A 586 22.91 -14.33 -28.10
CA LEU A 586 21.60 -14.67 -28.65
C LEU A 586 21.16 -13.69 -29.73
N GLN A 587 21.59 -13.90 -30.97
CA GLN A 587 21.26 -13.05 -32.12
C GLN A 587 19.77 -13.06 -32.49
N GLY A 588 19.00 -14.05 -32.08
CA GLY A 588 17.53 -14.12 -32.29
C GLY A 588 16.72 -13.15 -31.47
N LEU A 589 17.31 -12.54 -30.43
CA LEU A 589 16.68 -11.53 -29.59
C LEU A 589 16.95 -10.12 -30.11
N SER A 590 16.00 -9.20 -29.89
CA SER A 590 16.22 -7.77 -30.14
C SER A 590 17.35 -7.23 -29.27
N THR A 591 18.07 -6.19 -29.79
CA THR A 591 19.18 -5.56 -29.05
C THR A 591 18.72 -5.02 -27.70
N GLU A 592 17.52 -4.40 -27.64
CA GLU A 592 16.94 -3.90 -26.41
C GLU A 592 16.65 -5.05 -25.44
N CYS A 593 16.03 -6.13 -25.91
CA CYS A 593 15.75 -7.31 -25.09
C CYS A 593 17.04 -7.88 -24.47
N ARG A 594 18.11 -8.07 -25.26
CA ARG A 594 19.39 -8.57 -24.75
C ARG A 594 19.98 -7.71 -23.66
N GLN A 595 20.03 -6.39 -23.88
CA GLN A 595 20.54 -5.44 -22.87
C GLN A 595 19.72 -5.48 -21.58
N LYS A 596 18.39 -5.55 -21.68
CA LYS A 596 17.49 -5.64 -20.52
C LYS A 596 17.64 -6.95 -19.78
N LEU A 597 17.70 -8.08 -20.48
CA LEU A 597 17.89 -9.39 -19.85
C LEU A 597 19.26 -9.52 -19.17
N MET A 598 20.33 -8.96 -19.77
CA MET A 598 21.65 -8.91 -19.14
C MET A 598 21.65 -8.08 -17.85
N LYS A 599 20.98 -6.92 -17.86
CA LYS A 599 20.91 -6.04 -16.69
C LYS A 599 20.09 -6.63 -15.56
N ILE A 600 18.91 -7.19 -15.87
CA ILE A 600 17.89 -7.61 -14.88
C ILE A 600 18.11 -9.05 -14.43
N GLN A 601 18.68 -9.92 -15.28
CA GLN A 601 18.92 -11.33 -14.99
C GLN A 601 17.68 -12.04 -14.42
N PRO A 602 16.53 -12.05 -15.16
CA PRO A 602 15.30 -12.63 -14.66
C PRO A 602 15.48 -14.13 -14.36
N GLU A 603 14.83 -14.60 -13.31
CA GLU A 603 14.91 -15.99 -12.88
C GLU A 603 14.02 -16.91 -13.71
N THR A 604 12.87 -16.38 -14.16
CA THR A 604 11.85 -17.15 -14.88
C THR A 604 11.48 -16.47 -16.21
N LEU A 605 10.87 -17.25 -17.08
CA LEU A 605 10.41 -16.77 -18.38
C LEU A 605 9.27 -15.74 -18.24
N ALA A 606 8.41 -15.91 -17.23
CA ALA A 606 7.36 -14.94 -16.93
C ALA A 606 7.94 -13.60 -16.45
N GLN A 607 8.97 -13.61 -15.61
CA GLN A 607 9.69 -12.38 -15.25
C GLN A 607 10.29 -11.70 -16.47
N ALA A 608 10.94 -12.46 -17.35
CA ALA A 608 11.45 -11.93 -18.61
C ALA A 608 10.36 -11.26 -19.46
N SER A 609 9.19 -11.87 -19.57
CA SER A 609 8.06 -11.35 -20.37
C SER A 609 7.48 -10.03 -19.84
N ARG A 610 7.69 -9.70 -18.58
CA ARG A 610 7.21 -8.45 -17.94
C ARG A 610 8.21 -7.30 -18.05
N ILE A 611 9.42 -7.54 -18.53
CA ILE A 611 10.43 -6.50 -18.68
C ILE A 611 10.05 -5.60 -19.86
N PRO A 612 9.90 -4.28 -19.68
CA PRO A 612 9.66 -3.35 -20.77
C PRO A 612 10.76 -3.45 -21.83
N GLY A 613 10.39 -3.68 -23.10
CA GLY A 613 11.32 -3.91 -24.20
C GLY A 613 11.60 -5.38 -24.51
N VAL A 614 11.03 -6.32 -23.76
CA VAL A 614 10.98 -7.75 -24.11
C VAL A 614 9.64 -8.05 -24.79
N SER A 615 9.68 -8.48 -26.04
CA SER A 615 8.49 -8.78 -26.83
C SER A 615 8.03 -10.24 -26.69
N PRO A 616 6.78 -10.56 -27.03
CA PRO A 616 6.32 -11.95 -27.12
C PRO A 616 7.15 -12.83 -28.06
N SER A 617 7.72 -12.24 -29.13
CA SER A 617 8.63 -12.93 -30.03
C SER A 617 9.94 -13.29 -29.36
N ASP A 618 10.51 -12.40 -28.53
CA ASP A 618 11.72 -12.70 -27.76
C ASP A 618 11.48 -13.85 -26.78
N ILE A 619 10.32 -13.89 -26.13
CA ILE A 619 9.93 -14.99 -25.23
C ILE A 619 9.81 -16.32 -25.99
N ASN A 620 9.24 -16.31 -27.19
CA ASN A 620 9.16 -17.51 -28.03
C ASN A 620 10.57 -18.00 -28.45
N VAL A 621 11.49 -17.09 -28.76
CA VAL A 621 12.88 -17.46 -29.03
C VAL A 621 13.52 -18.14 -27.83
N LEU A 622 13.34 -17.60 -26.62
CA LEU A 622 13.85 -18.23 -25.38
C LEU A 622 13.23 -19.62 -25.15
N LEU A 623 11.91 -19.79 -25.38
CA LEU A 623 11.22 -21.07 -25.28
C LEU A 623 11.81 -22.12 -26.22
N VAL A 624 11.99 -21.74 -27.50
CA VAL A 624 12.59 -22.63 -28.51
C VAL A 624 14.01 -23.04 -28.14
N LEU A 625 14.82 -22.09 -27.67
CA LEU A 625 16.20 -22.38 -27.21
C LEU A 625 16.25 -23.32 -25.98
N MET A 626 15.18 -23.33 -25.18
CA MET A 626 15.02 -24.26 -24.05
C MET A 626 14.44 -25.64 -24.47
N GLY A 627 14.15 -25.85 -25.76
CA GLY A 627 13.55 -27.08 -26.25
C GLY A 627 12.08 -27.27 -25.88
N ARG A 628 11.34 -26.20 -25.73
CA ARG A 628 9.92 -26.18 -25.29
C ARG A 628 9.02 -25.46 -26.30
#